data_ab036047a44f95432fdf8abb3882e0f1
#
_entry.id   ab036047a44f95432fdf8abb3882e0f1
#
_cell.length_a   1.000
_cell.length_b   1.000
_cell.length_c   1.000
_cell.angle_alpha   90.00
_cell.angle_beta   90.00
_cell.angle_gamma   90.00
#
_symmetry.space_group_name_H-M   'P 1'
#
loop_
_entity.id
_entity.type
_entity.pdbx_description
1 polymer ?
#
loop_
_entity_poly.entity_id
_entity_poly.type
_entity_poly.pdbx_seq_one_letter_code
_entity_poly.pdbx_strand_id
1 'polypeptide(L)'
;SEGNEYLDLYGGHAVISVGHSHPTYVKAITEQVNKLGFYSNSVINSLQQKLADKLGKASGYDDYSLFLINSGAEANENALKLASFHNGKKRVIAFKHAFHGRTSAAVRVTDNPKIIAPVNEDLAVTYLPLNDASAVEEELKKGDVSSVIIEGIQGVGGIQLPTDDFMRELRNLCTTYDACLILDEIQSGYGRSGKFFAHQYAGIKPDLISVAKGIANGFPMGGLLISPKFKPVYGMLGTTFGGNHLA
;
A
#
# COMPACT_ATOMS: atom_id res chain seq x y z
N SER A 1 -23.25 22.98 -7.73
CA SER A 1 -23.61 24.36 -7.36
C SER A 1 -24.92 24.81 -8.01
N GLU A 2 -25.38 24.12 -9.04
CA GLU A 2 -26.63 24.44 -9.77
C GLU A 2 -27.79 23.50 -9.39
N GLY A 3 -27.65 22.68 -8.35
CA GLY A 3 -28.68 21.77 -7.87
C GLY A 3 -28.85 20.50 -8.73
N ASN A 4 -28.00 20.28 -9.70
CA ASN A 4 -28.02 19.06 -10.51
C ASN A 4 -27.58 17.85 -9.70
N GLU A 5 -28.29 16.74 -9.84
CA GLU A 5 -27.91 15.44 -9.28
C GLU A 5 -27.01 14.67 -10.22
N TYR A 6 -25.97 14.02 -9.67
CA TYR A 6 -25.06 13.15 -10.39
C TYR A 6 -24.89 11.82 -9.66
N LEU A 7 -24.89 10.71 -10.38
CA LEU A 7 -24.49 9.42 -9.83
C LEU A 7 -22.96 9.37 -9.75
N ASP A 8 -22.43 9.37 -8.52
CA ASP A 8 -20.98 9.29 -8.30
C ASP A 8 -20.48 7.84 -8.38
N LEU A 9 -19.94 7.46 -9.54
CA LEU A 9 -19.24 6.18 -9.75
C LEU A 9 -17.72 6.30 -9.60
N TYR A 10 -17.21 7.51 -9.28
CA TYR A 10 -15.78 7.79 -9.15
C TYR A 10 -15.27 7.68 -7.70
N GLY A 11 -16.10 8.10 -6.74
CA GLY A 11 -15.78 8.05 -5.30
C GLY A 11 -14.49 8.79 -4.92
N GLY A 12 -14.15 9.88 -5.64
CA GLY A 12 -12.92 10.65 -5.39
C GLY A 12 -11.65 9.82 -5.49
N HIS A 13 -11.31 9.31 -6.66
CA HIS A 13 -10.19 8.37 -6.90
C HIS A 13 -10.34 7.02 -6.16
N ALA A 14 -11.57 6.52 -6.04
CA ALA A 14 -11.89 5.30 -5.28
C ALA A 14 -11.55 5.38 -3.77
N VAL A 15 -11.59 6.58 -3.20
CA VAL A 15 -11.31 6.83 -1.77
C VAL A 15 -12.55 6.57 -0.91
N ILE A 16 -13.72 7.02 -1.37
CA ILE A 16 -14.97 6.94 -0.61
C ILE A 16 -15.52 5.52 -0.71
N SER A 17 -15.46 4.77 0.38
CA SER A 17 -15.83 3.35 0.42
C SER A 17 -17.24 3.09 0.91
N VAL A 18 -17.75 3.92 1.85
CA VAL A 18 -19.07 3.73 2.46
C VAL A 18 -20.05 4.86 2.16
N GLY A 19 -19.67 5.77 1.24
CA GLY A 19 -20.49 6.93 0.84
C GLY A 19 -20.06 8.24 1.50
N HIS A 20 -20.37 9.35 0.80
CA HIS A 20 -20.13 10.70 1.30
C HIS A 20 -20.99 10.96 2.54
N SER A 21 -20.39 11.56 3.57
CA SER A 21 -21.08 11.95 4.82
C SER A 21 -21.89 10.82 5.46
N HIS A 22 -21.44 9.58 5.35
CA HIS A 22 -22.12 8.44 5.97
C HIS A 22 -22.35 8.70 7.47
N PRO A 23 -23.55 8.51 8.02
CA PRO A 23 -23.88 8.92 9.40
C PRO A 23 -22.94 8.35 10.46
N THR A 24 -22.56 7.07 10.33
CA THR A 24 -21.61 6.43 11.26
C THR A 24 -20.23 7.07 11.19
N TYR A 25 -19.75 7.42 9.99
CA TYR A 25 -18.48 8.12 9.80
C TYR A 25 -18.50 9.51 10.45
N VAL A 26 -19.53 10.33 10.14
CA VAL A 26 -19.69 11.67 10.71
C VAL A 26 -19.73 11.60 12.23
N LYS A 27 -20.52 10.67 12.79
CA LYS A 27 -20.62 10.47 14.24
C LYS A 27 -19.27 10.14 14.85
N ALA A 28 -18.54 9.17 14.29
CA ALA A 28 -17.23 8.73 14.81
C ALA A 28 -16.22 9.88 14.83
N ILE A 29 -16.11 10.66 13.75
CA ILE A 29 -15.22 11.82 13.67
C ILE A 29 -15.60 12.89 14.70
N THR A 30 -16.89 13.23 14.79
CA THR A 30 -17.38 14.24 15.74
C THR A 30 -17.13 13.82 17.19
N GLU A 31 -17.41 12.57 17.54
CA GLU A 31 -17.15 12.06 18.89
C GLU A 31 -15.66 12.04 19.23
N GLN A 32 -14.82 11.63 18.27
CA GLN A 32 -13.39 11.53 18.52
C GLN A 32 -12.70 12.89 18.62
N VAL A 33 -13.06 13.88 17.79
CA VAL A 33 -12.49 15.22 17.87
C VAL A 33 -12.85 15.93 19.18
N ASN A 34 -14.03 15.63 19.74
CA ASN A 34 -14.45 16.16 21.06
C ASN A 34 -13.68 15.51 22.24
N LYS A 35 -13.06 14.34 22.03
CA LYS A 35 -12.25 13.66 23.06
C LYS A 35 -10.77 13.99 22.93
N LEU A 36 -10.19 13.65 21.80
CA LEU A 36 -8.76 13.81 21.51
C LEU A 36 -8.52 13.58 20.03
N GLY A 37 -8.10 14.63 19.30
CA GLY A 37 -7.76 14.53 17.89
C GLY A 37 -6.38 13.95 17.65
N PHE A 38 -5.38 14.40 18.42
CA PHE A 38 -3.99 13.99 18.26
C PHE A 38 -3.25 13.97 19.60
N TYR A 39 -2.38 13.00 19.76
CA TYR A 39 -1.30 12.98 20.72
C TYR A 39 -0.10 12.22 20.13
N SER A 40 1.08 12.36 20.74
CA SER A 40 2.33 11.76 20.27
C SER A 40 2.27 10.22 20.22
N ASN A 41 2.89 9.64 19.19
CA ASN A 41 3.16 8.19 19.12
C ASN A 41 4.17 7.67 20.17
N SER A 42 4.65 8.55 21.05
CA SER A 42 5.49 8.16 22.21
C SER A 42 4.69 7.46 23.31
N VAL A 43 3.37 7.45 23.21
CA VAL A 43 2.48 6.76 24.16
C VAL A 43 1.61 5.74 23.42
N ILE A 44 1.16 4.72 24.14
CA ILE A 44 0.30 3.67 23.59
C ILE A 44 -1.06 4.27 23.23
N ASN A 45 -1.44 4.12 21.96
CA ASN A 45 -2.76 4.45 21.46
C ASN A 45 -3.58 3.17 21.26
N SER A 46 -4.55 2.91 22.12
CA SER A 46 -5.39 1.70 22.07
C SER A 46 -6.24 1.60 20.80
N LEU A 47 -6.52 2.72 20.12
CA LEU A 47 -7.26 2.71 18.84
C LEU A 47 -6.43 2.09 17.72
N GLN A 48 -5.11 2.29 17.72
CA GLN A 48 -4.21 1.66 16.75
C GLN A 48 -4.23 0.14 16.90
N GLN A 49 -4.13 -0.39 18.12
CA GLN A 49 -4.22 -1.83 18.37
C GLN A 49 -5.58 -2.38 17.95
N LYS A 50 -6.67 -1.71 18.32
CA LYS A 50 -8.03 -2.10 17.92
C LYS A 50 -8.22 -2.13 16.41
N LEU A 51 -7.60 -1.17 15.68
CA LEU A 51 -7.62 -1.16 14.22
C LEU A 51 -6.81 -2.33 13.65
N ALA A 52 -5.60 -2.58 14.17
CA ALA A 52 -4.76 -3.68 13.73
C ALA A 52 -5.49 -5.03 13.87
N ASP A 53 -6.11 -5.28 15.03
CA ASP A 53 -6.86 -6.49 15.29
C ASP A 53 -8.07 -6.66 14.35
N LYS A 54 -8.81 -5.58 14.10
CA LYS A 54 -9.97 -5.61 13.20
C LYS A 54 -9.56 -5.79 11.74
N LEU A 55 -8.54 -5.06 11.32
CA LEU A 55 -8.03 -5.14 9.96
C LEU A 55 -7.46 -6.53 9.69
N GLY A 56 -6.66 -7.06 10.61
CA GLY A 56 -6.10 -8.41 10.50
C GLY A 56 -7.19 -9.46 10.32
N LYS A 57 -8.20 -9.46 11.20
CA LYS A 57 -9.35 -10.40 11.11
C LYS A 57 -10.14 -10.24 9.81
N ALA A 58 -10.43 -9.01 9.39
CA ALA A 58 -11.23 -8.76 8.20
C ALA A 58 -10.49 -9.13 6.90
N SER A 59 -9.18 -8.96 6.88
CA SER A 59 -8.35 -9.21 5.71
C SER A 59 -7.73 -10.61 5.67
N GLY A 60 -7.73 -11.36 6.79
CA GLY A 60 -7.05 -12.65 6.92
C GLY A 60 -5.53 -12.55 7.14
N TYR A 61 -5.08 -11.39 7.65
CA TYR A 61 -3.68 -11.06 7.97
C TYR A 61 -3.53 -10.69 9.45
N ASP A 62 -4.10 -11.50 10.33
CA ASP A 62 -4.11 -11.30 11.80
C ASP A 62 -2.73 -11.52 12.44
N ASP A 63 -1.81 -12.14 11.74
CA ASP A 63 -0.41 -12.30 12.11
C ASP A 63 0.51 -11.17 11.62
N TYR A 64 0.00 -10.20 10.82
CA TYR A 64 0.78 -9.06 10.33
C TYR A 64 0.74 -7.90 11.32
N SER A 65 1.87 -7.24 11.49
CA SER A 65 1.93 -5.95 12.19
C SER A 65 1.39 -4.82 11.31
N LEU A 66 0.82 -3.79 11.92
CA LEU A 66 0.31 -2.60 11.22
C LEU A 66 1.11 -1.36 11.60
N PHE A 67 1.72 -0.71 10.60
CA PHE A 67 2.33 0.61 10.75
C PHE A 67 1.45 1.65 10.06
N LEU A 68 1.03 2.69 10.80
CA LEU A 68 0.09 3.71 10.33
C LEU A 68 0.80 5.00 9.93
N ILE A 69 0.39 5.55 8.80
CA ILE A 69 0.89 6.78 8.17
C ILE A 69 -0.28 7.58 7.61
N ASN A 70 -0.03 8.62 6.76
CA ASN A 70 -1.05 9.59 6.36
C ASN A 70 -1.51 9.44 4.91
N SER A 71 -0.79 8.69 4.10
CA SER A 71 -1.09 8.55 2.67
C SER A 71 -0.59 7.22 2.09
N GLY A 72 -1.10 6.87 0.90
CA GLY A 72 -0.62 5.71 0.16
C GLY A 72 0.82 5.86 -0.32
N ALA A 73 1.24 7.07 -0.70
CA ALA A 73 2.63 7.34 -1.08
C ALA A 73 3.58 7.08 0.09
N GLU A 74 3.25 7.53 1.30
CA GLU A 74 4.03 7.23 2.51
C GLU A 74 4.04 5.73 2.82
N ALA A 75 2.93 5.01 2.57
CA ALA A 75 2.88 3.56 2.75
C ALA A 75 3.89 2.86 1.83
N ASN A 76 3.91 3.22 0.56
CA ASN A 76 4.86 2.67 -0.42
C ASN A 76 6.31 3.07 -0.12
N GLU A 77 6.58 4.33 0.30
CA GLU A 77 7.91 4.75 0.76
C GLU A 77 8.44 3.86 1.89
N ASN A 78 7.60 3.63 2.90
CA ASN A 78 7.99 2.81 4.05
C ASN A 78 8.11 1.32 3.69
N ALA A 79 7.30 0.81 2.76
CA ALA A 79 7.41 -0.56 2.25
C ALA A 79 8.74 -0.78 1.52
N LEU A 80 9.11 0.11 0.59
CA LEU A 80 10.37 0.08 -0.15
C LEU A 80 11.57 0.19 0.79
N LYS A 81 11.52 1.13 1.74
CA LYS A 81 12.54 1.32 2.76
C LYS A 81 12.72 0.07 3.62
N LEU A 82 11.62 -0.50 4.10
CA LEU A 82 11.67 -1.70 4.96
C LEU A 82 12.21 -2.93 4.21
N ALA A 83 11.83 -3.11 2.96
CA ALA A 83 12.36 -4.18 2.10
C ALA A 83 13.88 -4.06 1.92
N SER A 84 14.38 -2.84 1.67
CA SER A 84 15.81 -2.57 1.53
C SER A 84 16.59 -2.77 2.84
N PHE A 85 16.02 -2.40 3.98
CA PHE A 85 16.61 -2.71 5.29
C PHE A 85 16.69 -4.21 5.55
N HIS A 86 15.68 -4.97 5.10
CA HIS A 86 15.60 -6.41 5.37
C HIS A 86 16.71 -7.20 4.69
N ASN A 87 17.00 -6.94 3.42
CA ASN A 87 17.95 -7.73 2.63
C ASN A 87 19.20 -6.96 2.16
N GLY A 88 19.31 -5.66 2.49
CA GLY A 88 20.48 -4.84 2.14
C GLY A 88 20.60 -4.47 0.66
N LYS A 89 19.63 -4.86 -0.17
CA LYS A 89 19.63 -4.59 -1.60
C LYS A 89 18.96 -3.25 -1.92
N LYS A 90 19.16 -2.71 -3.14
CA LYS A 90 18.74 -1.34 -3.47
C LYS A 90 17.76 -1.25 -4.63
N ARG A 91 17.91 -2.08 -5.67
CA ARG A 91 17.11 -1.98 -6.89
C ARG A 91 15.71 -2.51 -6.66
N VAL A 92 14.72 -1.89 -7.32
CA VAL A 92 13.31 -2.27 -7.25
C VAL A 92 12.83 -2.68 -8.64
N ILE A 93 12.02 -3.72 -8.72
CA ILE A 93 11.24 -4.03 -9.91
C ILE A 93 9.83 -3.46 -9.73
N ALA A 94 9.38 -2.70 -10.71
CA ALA A 94 8.01 -2.21 -10.87
C ALA A 94 7.48 -2.61 -12.26
N PHE A 95 6.22 -2.35 -12.54
CA PHE A 95 5.60 -2.76 -13.79
C PHE A 95 5.20 -1.56 -14.66
N LYS A 96 5.16 -1.77 -15.98
CA LYS A 96 4.65 -0.78 -16.93
C LYS A 96 3.26 -0.34 -16.54
N HIS A 97 2.96 0.95 -16.70
CA HIS A 97 1.71 1.60 -16.32
C HIS A 97 1.39 1.64 -14.82
N ALA A 98 2.31 1.20 -13.94
CA ALA A 98 2.10 1.25 -12.50
C ALA A 98 2.01 2.69 -11.96
N PHE A 99 1.23 2.86 -10.88
CA PHE A 99 1.16 4.10 -10.13
C PHE A 99 1.20 3.82 -8.62
N HIS A 100 2.26 4.29 -7.96
CA HIS A 100 2.49 4.02 -6.53
C HIS A 100 2.58 5.28 -5.67
N GLY A 101 2.51 6.46 -6.26
CA GLY A 101 2.53 7.73 -5.54
C GLY A 101 3.43 8.79 -6.16
N ARG A 102 3.61 9.90 -5.44
CA ARG A 102 4.35 11.08 -5.91
C ARG A 102 5.47 11.55 -4.97
N THR A 103 5.71 10.87 -3.87
CA THR A 103 6.87 11.08 -3.01
C THR A 103 8.11 10.42 -3.63
N SER A 104 9.29 10.62 -3.05
CA SER A 104 10.56 10.38 -3.75
C SER A 104 10.74 8.97 -4.29
N ALA A 105 10.64 7.93 -3.45
CA ALA A 105 10.75 6.55 -3.92
C ALA A 105 9.45 6.06 -4.60
N ALA A 106 8.29 6.48 -4.12
CA ALA A 106 7.01 6.11 -4.72
C ALA A 106 6.84 6.64 -6.16
N VAL A 107 7.35 7.85 -6.47
CA VAL A 107 7.33 8.36 -7.83
C VAL A 107 8.29 7.60 -8.75
N ARG A 108 9.41 7.12 -8.21
CA ARG A 108 10.38 6.33 -8.97
C ARG A 108 9.89 4.94 -9.35
N VAL A 109 8.97 4.37 -8.61
CA VAL A 109 8.31 3.09 -8.97
C VAL A 109 6.99 3.30 -9.72
N THR A 110 6.62 4.56 -10.00
CA THR A 110 5.49 4.94 -10.86
C THR A 110 5.98 5.09 -12.30
N ASP A 111 5.39 4.36 -13.25
CA ASP A 111 5.80 4.39 -14.67
C ASP A 111 5.26 5.64 -15.38
N ASN A 112 5.79 6.79 -15.00
CA ASN A 112 5.49 8.07 -15.65
C ASN A 112 6.69 9.03 -15.56
N PRO A 113 7.55 9.06 -16.60
CA PRO A 113 8.74 9.90 -16.58
C PRO A 113 8.45 11.40 -16.48
N LYS A 114 7.23 11.85 -16.82
CA LYS A 114 6.86 13.29 -16.79
C LYS A 114 6.74 13.85 -15.37
N ILE A 115 6.64 12.99 -14.35
CA ILE A 115 6.48 13.41 -12.95
C ILE A 115 7.70 13.08 -12.09
N ILE A 116 8.75 12.53 -12.67
CA ILE A 116 10.03 12.24 -12.01
C ILE A 116 10.92 13.45 -12.14
N ALA A 117 11.23 14.11 -11.03
CA ALA A 117 12.19 15.22 -11.01
C ALA A 117 13.62 14.68 -10.83
N PRO A 118 14.66 15.42 -11.22
CA PRO A 118 16.07 14.98 -11.06
C PRO A 118 16.41 14.53 -9.62
N VAL A 119 15.85 15.17 -8.61
CA VAL A 119 16.03 14.79 -7.18
C VAL A 119 15.48 13.41 -6.84
N ASN A 120 14.66 12.82 -7.69
CA ASN A 120 14.07 11.49 -7.46
C ASN A 120 14.87 10.35 -8.15
N GLU A 121 15.87 10.64 -8.98
CA GLU A 121 16.47 9.67 -9.91
C GLU A 121 17.41 8.64 -9.26
N ASP A 122 17.83 8.84 -8.02
CA ASP A 122 18.83 7.99 -7.34
C ASP A 122 18.35 6.55 -7.06
N LEU A 123 17.05 6.31 -6.95
CA LEU A 123 16.54 4.96 -6.79
C LEU A 123 16.58 4.20 -8.13
N ALA A 124 17.35 3.13 -8.17
CA ALA A 124 17.40 2.23 -9.32
C ALA A 124 16.11 1.41 -9.42
N VAL A 125 15.40 1.57 -10.55
CA VAL A 125 14.15 0.86 -10.84
C VAL A 125 14.21 0.22 -12.22
N THR A 126 13.75 -1.03 -12.30
CA THR A 126 13.52 -1.74 -13.57
C THR A 126 12.02 -1.88 -13.78
N TYR A 127 11.52 -1.36 -14.91
CA TYR A 127 10.11 -1.50 -15.28
C TYR A 127 9.93 -2.66 -16.26
N LEU A 128 9.12 -3.64 -15.87
CA LEU A 128 8.85 -4.84 -16.68
C LEU A 128 7.41 -4.85 -17.20
N PRO A 129 7.13 -5.57 -18.30
CA PRO A 129 5.77 -5.85 -18.71
C PRO A 129 5.00 -6.61 -17.63
N LEU A 130 3.72 -6.29 -17.49
CA LEU A 130 2.83 -7.08 -16.63
C LEU A 130 2.64 -8.49 -17.23
N ASN A 131 2.55 -9.50 -16.37
CA ASN A 131 2.37 -10.92 -16.76
C ASN A 131 3.56 -11.57 -17.50
N ASP A 132 4.77 -11.00 -17.38
CA ASP A 132 6.01 -11.59 -17.89
C ASP A 132 6.92 -12.08 -16.76
N ALA A 133 6.67 -13.30 -16.28
CA ALA A 133 7.43 -13.90 -15.19
C ALA A 133 8.89 -14.20 -15.58
N SER A 134 9.15 -14.50 -16.86
CA SER A 134 10.51 -14.74 -17.35
C SER A 134 11.37 -13.50 -17.25
N ALA A 135 10.84 -12.34 -17.64
CA ALA A 135 11.56 -11.08 -17.50
C ALA A 135 11.83 -10.74 -16.02
N VAL A 136 10.88 -11.06 -15.12
CA VAL A 136 11.10 -10.88 -13.68
C VAL A 136 12.23 -11.78 -13.18
N GLU A 137 12.23 -13.04 -13.57
CA GLU A 137 13.26 -14.00 -13.15
C GLU A 137 14.66 -13.58 -13.62
N GLU A 138 14.80 -13.15 -14.87
CA GLU A 138 16.07 -12.66 -15.43
C GLU A 138 16.64 -11.48 -14.61
N GLU A 139 15.78 -10.56 -14.20
CA GLU A 139 16.19 -9.43 -13.38
C GLU A 139 16.54 -9.84 -11.93
N LEU A 140 15.78 -10.75 -11.33
CA LEU A 140 16.05 -11.26 -9.98
C LEU A 140 17.35 -12.05 -9.89
N LYS A 141 17.75 -12.79 -10.93
CA LYS A 141 19.03 -13.52 -11.03
C LYS A 141 20.26 -12.63 -10.86
N LYS A 142 20.14 -11.30 -11.08
CA LYS A 142 21.23 -10.34 -10.88
C LYS A 142 21.60 -10.14 -9.39
N GLY A 143 20.71 -10.53 -8.47
CA GLY A 143 20.98 -10.61 -7.03
C GLY A 143 20.90 -9.28 -6.27
N ASP A 144 20.61 -8.16 -6.92
CA ASP A 144 20.59 -6.79 -6.35
C ASP A 144 19.20 -6.21 -6.10
N VAL A 145 18.13 -6.98 -6.40
CA VAL A 145 16.74 -6.55 -6.25
C VAL A 145 16.30 -6.65 -4.79
N SER A 146 15.94 -5.53 -4.19
CA SER A 146 15.40 -5.46 -2.82
C SER A 146 13.94 -5.92 -2.75
N SER A 147 13.16 -5.50 -3.74
CA SER A 147 11.72 -5.76 -3.76
C SER A 147 11.13 -5.71 -5.16
N VAL A 148 9.99 -6.37 -5.30
CA VAL A 148 9.07 -6.23 -6.42
C VAL A 148 7.80 -5.59 -5.89
N ILE A 149 7.38 -4.46 -6.47
CA ILE A 149 6.13 -3.77 -6.11
C ILE A 149 5.11 -3.90 -7.24
N ILE A 150 3.89 -4.27 -6.89
CA ILE A 150 2.80 -4.48 -7.85
C ILE A 150 1.45 -4.08 -7.26
N GLU A 151 0.58 -3.50 -8.07
CA GLU A 151 -0.83 -3.29 -7.70
C GLU A 151 -1.61 -4.60 -7.89
N GLY A 152 -2.55 -4.91 -7.00
CA GLY A 152 -3.47 -6.03 -7.19
C GLY A 152 -4.34 -5.88 -8.45
N ILE A 153 -4.68 -4.63 -8.79
CA ILE A 153 -5.25 -4.17 -10.06
C ILE A 153 -4.65 -2.81 -10.35
N GLN A 154 -4.00 -2.62 -11.50
CA GLN A 154 -3.49 -1.31 -11.89
C GLN A 154 -4.64 -0.37 -12.23
N GLY A 155 -5.00 0.53 -11.32
CA GLY A 155 -6.11 1.43 -11.49
C GLY A 155 -5.80 2.57 -12.46
N VAL A 156 -4.79 3.38 -12.15
CA VAL A 156 -4.36 4.55 -12.95
C VAL A 156 -3.84 4.11 -14.31
N GLY A 157 -3.26 2.94 -14.41
CA GLY A 157 -2.76 2.35 -15.64
C GLY A 157 -3.85 1.88 -16.64
N GLY A 158 -5.12 2.13 -16.35
CA GLY A 158 -6.23 1.77 -17.24
C GLY A 158 -6.81 0.37 -16.97
N ILE A 159 -6.91 0.00 -15.70
CA ILE A 159 -7.51 -1.27 -15.23
C ILE A 159 -6.81 -2.50 -15.85
N GLN A 160 -5.49 -2.55 -15.68
CA GLN A 160 -4.72 -3.73 -16.07
C GLN A 160 -4.72 -4.77 -14.93
N LEU A 161 -4.95 -6.03 -15.28
CA LEU A 161 -5.00 -7.12 -14.30
C LEU A 161 -3.80 -8.05 -14.46
N PRO A 162 -3.03 -8.28 -13.37
CA PRO A 162 -2.14 -9.43 -13.34
C PRO A 162 -2.97 -10.73 -13.34
N THR A 163 -2.51 -11.74 -14.04
CA THR A 163 -3.14 -13.07 -13.97
C THR A 163 -2.81 -13.74 -12.63
N ASP A 164 -3.70 -14.60 -12.15
CA ASP A 164 -3.48 -15.35 -10.92
C ASP A 164 -2.21 -16.24 -11.00
N ASP A 165 -1.94 -16.81 -12.16
CA ASP A 165 -0.73 -17.62 -12.39
C ASP A 165 0.54 -16.77 -12.30
N PHE A 166 0.53 -15.58 -12.92
CA PHE A 166 1.64 -14.63 -12.81
C PHE A 166 1.87 -14.23 -11.35
N MET A 167 0.83 -13.94 -10.60
CA MET A 167 0.95 -13.55 -9.19
C MET A 167 1.52 -14.69 -8.33
N ARG A 168 1.14 -15.94 -8.59
CA ARG A 168 1.72 -17.13 -7.93
C ARG A 168 3.19 -17.30 -8.28
N GLU A 169 3.53 -17.20 -9.55
CA GLU A 169 4.92 -17.26 -10.02
C GLU A 169 5.76 -16.15 -9.40
N LEU A 170 5.26 -14.90 -9.43
CA LEU A 170 5.92 -13.74 -8.83
C LEU A 170 6.22 -13.95 -7.35
N ARG A 171 5.29 -14.52 -6.58
CA ARG A 171 5.52 -14.87 -5.17
C ARG A 171 6.65 -15.88 -5.03
N ASN A 172 6.66 -16.93 -5.85
CA ASN A 172 7.68 -17.97 -5.83
C ASN A 172 9.07 -17.41 -6.18
N LEU A 173 9.15 -16.61 -7.23
CA LEU A 173 10.39 -15.95 -7.65
C LEU A 173 10.94 -15.03 -6.57
N CYS A 174 10.10 -14.18 -5.97
CA CYS A 174 10.53 -13.31 -4.87
C CYS A 174 11.08 -14.12 -3.68
N THR A 175 10.46 -15.27 -3.38
CA THR A 175 10.95 -16.15 -2.30
C THR A 175 12.30 -16.77 -2.66
N THR A 176 12.44 -17.27 -3.89
CA THR A 176 13.66 -17.97 -4.37
C THR A 176 14.88 -17.05 -4.40
N TYR A 177 14.69 -15.79 -4.82
CA TYR A 177 15.77 -14.83 -5.01
C TYR A 177 15.93 -13.82 -3.85
N ASP A 178 15.25 -14.05 -2.72
CA ASP A 178 15.30 -13.18 -1.55
C ASP A 178 15.00 -11.69 -1.89
N ALA A 179 13.91 -11.48 -2.63
CA ALA A 179 13.31 -10.18 -2.85
C ALA A 179 11.99 -10.07 -2.09
N CYS A 180 11.68 -8.89 -1.56
CA CYS A 180 10.39 -8.68 -0.88
C CYS A 180 9.28 -8.45 -1.90
N LEU A 181 8.14 -9.13 -1.76
CA LEU A 181 6.95 -8.86 -2.55
C LEU A 181 6.08 -7.83 -1.82
N ILE A 182 5.89 -6.67 -2.45
CA ILE A 182 5.05 -5.56 -1.96
C ILE A 182 3.77 -5.51 -2.80
N LEU A 183 2.62 -5.70 -2.18
CA LEU A 183 1.32 -5.52 -2.81
C LEU A 183 0.78 -4.12 -2.49
N ASP A 184 0.60 -3.32 -3.53
CA ASP A 184 -0.09 -2.04 -3.43
C ASP A 184 -1.60 -2.26 -3.56
N GLU A 185 -2.27 -2.33 -2.41
CA GLU A 185 -3.73 -2.46 -2.31
C GLU A 185 -4.43 -1.14 -1.97
N ILE A 186 -3.73 -0.02 -2.21
CA ILE A 186 -4.24 1.33 -1.91
C ILE A 186 -5.55 1.60 -2.64
N GLN A 187 -5.68 1.18 -3.90
CA GLN A 187 -6.90 1.37 -4.67
C GLN A 187 -7.75 0.12 -4.78
N SER A 188 -7.15 -1.06 -4.90
CA SER A 188 -7.83 -2.33 -5.11
C SER A 188 -8.36 -2.99 -3.83
N GLY A 189 -7.88 -2.58 -2.67
CA GLY A 189 -8.28 -3.12 -1.37
C GLY A 189 -9.66 -2.68 -0.88
N TYR A 190 -9.99 -3.11 0.32
CA TYR A 190 -11.24 -2.80 1.04
C TYR A 190 -12.51 -3.25 0.31
N GLY A 191 -12.47 -4.44 -0.29
CA GLY A 191 -13.64 -5.07 -0.90
C GLY A 191 -13.98 -4.58 -2.30
N ARG A 192 -13.20 -3.66 -2.89
CA ARG A 192 -13.48 -3.07 -4.21
C ARG A 192 -13.59 -4.09 -5.33
N SER A 193 -12.81 -5.16 -5.27
CA SER A 193 -12.81 -6.25 -6.26
C SER A 193 -13.71 -7.43 -5.89
N GLY A 194 -14.36 -7.40 -4.71
CA GLY A 194 -15.16 -8.50 -4.15
C GLY A 194 -14.43 -9.33 -3.08
N LYS A 195 -13.10 -9.36 -3.07
CA LYS A 195 -12.29 -9.83 -1.93
C LYS A 195 -11.75 -8.65 -1.15
N PHE A 196 -11.32 -8.85 0.11
CA PHE A 196 -10.79 -7.76 0.92
C PHE A 196 -9.59 -7.09 0.25
N PHE A 197 -8.65 -7.89 -0.27
CA PHE A 197 -7.54 -7.46 -1.13
C PHE A 197 -7.62 -8.18 -2.48
N ALA A 198 -7.27 -7.50 -3.57
CA ALA A 198 -7.36 -8.07 -4.92
C ALA A 198 -6.40 -9.25 -5.12
N HIS A 199 -5.18 -9.22 -4.56
CA HIS A 199 -4.23 -10.34 -4.67
C HIS A 199 -4.74 -11.65 -4.06
N GLN A 200 -5.77 -11.62 -3.23
CA GLN A 200 -6.34 -12.83 -2.62
C GLN A 200 -7.02 -13.76 -3.64
N TYR A 201 -7.31 -13.28 -4.86
CA TYR A 201 -7.77 -14.16 -5.94
C TYR A 201 -6.69 -15.17 -6.33
N ALA A 202 -5.43 -14.75 -6.37
CA ALA A 202 -4.31 -15.63 -6.64
C ALA A 202 -3.93 -16.57 -5.48
N GLY A 203 -4.47 -16.35 -4.28
CA GLY A 203 -4.18 -17.18 -3.10
C GLY A 203 -2.77 -17.03 -2.54
N ILE A 204 -2.09 -15.91 -2.80
CA ILE A 204 -0.73 -15.64 -2.32
C ILE A 204 -0.71 -14.82 -1.04
N LYS A 205 0.40 -14.90 -0.29
CA LYS A 205 0.71 -14.01 0.84
C LYS A 205 1.94 -13.16 0.49
N PRO A 206 1.81 -11.82 0.35
CA PRO A 206 2.95 -10.93 0.11
C PRO A 206 3.74 -10.69 1.40
N ASP A 207 4.93 -10.10 1.30
CA ASP A 207 5.71 -9.73 2.48
C ASP A 207 5.20 -8.41 3.11
N LEU A 208 4.72 -7.49 2.27
CA LEU A 208 4.23 -6.16 2.66
C LEU A 208 2.97 -5.81 1.87
N ILE A 209 1.98 -5.17 2.52
CA ILE A 209 0.76 -4.70 1.87
C ILE A 209 0.56 -3.23 2.23
N SER A 210 0.62 -2.36 1.24
CA SER A 210 0.31 -0.95 1.42
C SER A 210 -1.18 -0.67 1.23
N VAL A 211 -1.74 0.12 2.11
CA VAL A 211 -3.17 0.48 2.15
C VAL A 211 -3.36 1.97 2.39
N ALA A 212 -4.41 2.54 1.82
CA ALA A 212 -4.89 3.91 2.06
C ALA A 212 -6.33 4.03 1.55
N LYS A 213 -6.72 5.21 1.09
CA LYS A 213 -8.03 5.46 0.45
C LYS A 213 -9.20 4.86 1.23
N GLY A 214 -9.60 3.65 0.90
CA GLY A 214 -10.73 2.95 1.52
C GLY A 214 -10.61 2.72 3.03
N ILE A 215 -9.42 2.78 3.61
CA ILE A 215 -9.21 2.54 5.04
C ILE A 215 -9.97 3.54 5.93
N ALA A 216 -10.10 4.81 5.48
CA ALA A 216 -10.63 5.89 6.31
C ALA A 216 -11.71 6.74 5.62
N ASN A 217 -12.31 6.26 4.53
CA ASN A 217 -13.43 6.90 3.83
C ASN A 217 -13.24 8.40 3.55
N GLY A 218 -12.02 8.82 3.20
CA GLY A 218 -11.69 10.20 2.85
C GLY A 218 -10.89 10.96 3.90
N PHE A 219 -10.74 10.45 5.13
CA PHE A 219 -9.77 11.01 6.07
C PHE A 219 -8.34 10.67 5.64
N PRO A 220 -7.37 11.61 5.70
CA PRO A 220 -5.99 11.34 5.32
C PRO A 220 -5.37 10.26 6.23
N MET A 221 -5.25 9.07 5.70
CA MET A 221 -4.71 7.90 6.41
C MET A 221 -4.14 6.90 5.43
N GLY A 222 -3.05 6.27 5.81
CA GLY A 222 -2.48 5.11 5.14
C GLY A 222 -1.95 4.12 6.15
N GLY A 223 -1.56 2.95 5.68
CA GLY A 223 -0.99 1.90 6.51
C GLY A 223 -0.13 0.95 5.70
N LEU A 224 0.72 0.25 6.42
CA LEU A 224 1.54 -0.83 5.90
C LEU A 224 1.32 -2.06 6.78
N LEU A 225 0.77 -3.13 6.22
CA LEU A 225 0.76 -4.44 6.86
C LEU A 225 2.10 -5.10 6.59
N ILE A 226 2.73 -5.58 7.65
CA ILE A 226 4.11 -6.08 7.67
C ILE A 226 4.09 -7.53 8.15
N SER A 227 4.55 -8.44 7.30
CA SER A 227 4.58 -9.87 7.65
C SER A 227 5.51 -10.17 8.81
N PRO A 228 5.33 -11.29 9.54
CA PRO A 228 6.22 -11.72 10.62
C PRO A 228 7.68 -11.97 10.21
N LYS A 229 7.96 -12.01 8.91
CA LYS A 229 9.31 -12.09 8.34
C LYS A 229 10.22 -10.95 8.80
N PHE A 230 9.65 -9.75 9.02
CA PHE A 230 10.40 -8.56 9.39
C PHE A 230 10.55 -8.46 10.91
N LYS A 231 11.78 -8.30 11.36
CA LYS A 231 12.05 -8.05 12.79
C LYS A 231 11.89 -6.56 13.09
N PRO A 232 11.08 -6.19 14.09
CA PRO A 232 10.91 -4.79 14.46
C PRO A 232 12.22 -4.25 15.05
N VAL A 233 12.61 -3.05 14.60
CA VAL A 233 13.74 -2.30 15.15
C VAL A 233 13.25 -0.90 15.50
N TYR A 234 13.48 -0.48 16.74
CA TYR A 234 13.05 0.83 17.21
C TYR A 234 13.68 1.96 16.38
N GLY A 235 12.86 2.92 15.94
CA GLY A 235 13.29 4.07 15.14
C GLY A 235 13.54 3.79 13.66
N MET A 236 13.37 2.56 13.18
CA MET A 236 13.55 2.23 11.75
C MET A 236 12.50 2.92 10.87
N LEU A 237 11.24 2.91 11.27
CA LEU A 237 10.14 3.63 10.68
C LEU A 237 9.62 4.67 11.66
N GLY A 238 9.07 5.79 11.15
CA GLY A 238 8.56 6.85 12.00
C GLY A 238 7.59 7.77 11.28
N THR A 239 6.70 8.36 12.04
CA THR A 239 5.71 9.33 11.57
C THR A 239 5.24 10.20 12.72
N THR A 240 4.95 11.48 12.47
CA THR A 240 4.39 12.36 13.49
C THR A 240 2.88 12.17 13.61
N PHE A 241 2.16 12.21 12.50
CA PHE A 241 0.69 12.21 12.51
C PHE A 241 0.07 10.84 12.21
N GLY A 242 0.83 9.90 11.66
CA GLY A 242 0.31 8.59 11.30
C GLY A 242 -0.25 7.86 12.51
N GLY A 243 -1.48 7.34 12.39
CA GLY A 243 -2.18 6.65 13.47
C GLY A 243 -2.67 7.57 14.60
N ASN A 244 -2.88 8.87 14.32
CA ASN A 244 -3.49 9.77 15.31
C ASN A 244 -4.89 9.32 15.72
N HIS A 245 -5.36 9.81 16.87
CA HIS A 245 -6.62 9.35 17.46
C HIS A 245 -7.84 9.65 16.58
N LEU A 246 -7.79 10.75 15.80
CA LEU A 246 -8.91 11.15 14.96
C LEU A 246 -9.02 10.27 13.69
N ALA A 247 -7.89 9.83 13.11
CA ALA A 247 -7.84 8.99 11.92
C ALA A 247 -8.28 7.56 12.19
#